data_bcc99efb4eb6922a9d1a15914e28b24b
#
_entry.id   bcc99efb4eb6922a9d1a15914e28b24b
#
_cell.length_a   1.000
_cell.length_b   1.000
_cell.length_c   1.000
_cell.angle_alpha   90.00
_cell.angle_beta   90.00
_cell.angle_gamma   90.00
#
_symmetry.space_group_name_H-M   'P 1'
#
loop_
_entity.id
_entity.type
_entity.pdbx_description
1 polymer ?
#
loop_
_entity_poly.entity_id
_entity_poly.type
_entity_poly.pdbx_seq_one_letter_code
_entity_poly.pdbx_strand_id
1 'polypeptide(L)'
;MIARKPLRLQHSTAVKPRNPVSAICFEATPVTIGDRTILRLPQKASERLPSRGQVAVQGTINGHEFKTVLEPDGNFGHWIDVDGELRRTARIAVGDAVTLEVEQREDWPEPRVPNDLGAALAAAPPEIRDLWDGITPMARWEWVRWVNATGNADTRNRRIEVTISKLTSGKRRPCCFNLASCTVPNVSRSGKLIDPA
;
A
#
# COMPACT_ATOMS: atom_id res chain seq x y z
N MET A 1 -15.06 52.73 34.59
CA MET A 1 -14.47 52.60 33.24
C MET A 1 -13.54 51.42 33.24
N ILE A 2 -13.95 50.29 32.66
CA ILE A 2 -13.15 49.09 32.60
C ILE A 2 -12.77 48.91 31.13
N ALA A 3 -11.48 49.07 30.83
CA ALA A 3 -10.92 48.94 29.51
C ALA A 3 -10.84 47.46 29.09
N ARG A 4 -11.55 47.08 28.03
CA ARG A 4 -11.48 45.74 27.43
C ARG A 4 -10.23 45.65 26.55
N LYS A 5 -9.34 44.68 26.86
CA LYS A 5 -8.16 44.32 26.08
C LYS A 5 -8.59 43.62 24.78
N PRO A 6 -8.00 43.95 23.60
CA PRO A 6 -8.35 43.28 22.34
C PRO A 6 -7.78 41.87 22.28
N LEU A 7 -8.61 40.92 21.83
CA LEU A 7 -8.20 39.53 21.50
C LEU A 7 -7.14 39.59 20.38
N ARG A 8 -6.00 38.94 20.61
CA ARG A 8 -5.00 38.65 19.56
C ARG A 8 -5.57 37.59 18.62
N LEU A 9 -5.73 37.92 17.35
CA LEU A 9 -5.97 36.98 16.29
C LEU A 9 -4.80 35.98 16.20
N GLN A 10 -5.09 34.72 16.34
CA GLN A 10 -4.11 33.64 16.12
C GLN A 10 -3.80 33.57 14.62
N HIS A 11 -2.52 33.64 14.29
CA HIS A 11 -2.05 33.46 12.94
C HIS A 11 -2.31 32.03 12.50
N SER A 12 -3.21 31.86 11.55
CA SER A 12 -3.36 30.63 10.78
C SER A 12 -2.05 30.38 10.03
N THR A 13 -1.31 29.37 10.44
CA THR A 13 -0.17 28.86 9.67
C THR A 13 -0.70 28.24 8.38
N ALA A 14 -0.68 29.04 7.32
CA ALA A 14 -0.94 28.55 5.98
C ALA A 14 0.06 27.43 5.66
N VAL A 15 -0.42 26.20 5.56
CA VAL A 15 0.36 25.06 5.05
C VAL A 15 0.78 25.42 3.63
N LYS A 16 2.08 25.57 3.42
CA LYS A 16 2.66 25.88 2.11
C LYS A 16 2.28 24.75 1.16
N PRO A 17 1.61 25.02 0.02
CA PRO A 17 1.32 23.97 -0.94
C PRO A 17 2.63 23.37 -1.43
N ARG A 18 2.87 22.09 -1.18
CA ARG A 18 3.97 21.35 -1.82
C ARG A 18 3.67 21.35 -3.31
N ASN A 19 4.65 21.69 -4.12
CA ASN A 19 4.54 21.59 -5.57
C ASN A 19 4.03 20.18 -5.92
N PRO A 20 3.01 20.05 -6.80
CA PRO A 20 2.59 18.76 -7.26
C PRO A 20 3.82 18.06 -7.84
N VAL A 21 4.14 16.88 -7.33
CA VAL A 21 5.19 16.05 -7.92
C VAL A 21 4.72 15.77 -9.34
N SER A 22 5.50 16.23 -10.33
CA SER A 22 5.15 16.05 -11.74
C SER A 22 4.91 14.57 -12.01
N ALA A 23 3.82 14.24 -12.70
CA ALA A 23 3.47 12.88 -13.07
C ALA A 23 4.66 12.13 -13.67
N ILE A 24 4.80 10.87 -13.31
CA ILE A 24 5.86 9.99 -13.81
C ILE A 24 5.23 9.12 -14.90
N CYS A 25 5.57 9.42 -16.17
CA CYS A 25 5.12 8.63 -17.31
C CYS A 25 6.19 7.60 -17.68
N PHE A 26 5.77 6.36 -17.92
CA PHE A 26 6.64 5.27 -18.35
C PHE A 26 5.84 4.16 -19.02
N GLU A 27 6.54 3.30 -19.73
CA GLU A 27 6.01 2.05 -20.26
C GLU A 27 6.57 0.87 -19.46
N ALA A 28 5.75 -0.15 -19.28
CA ALA A 28 6.15 -1.40 -18.62
C ALA A 28 5.39 -2.58 -19.22
N THR A 29 5.97 -3.78 -19.09
CA THR A 29 5.36 -5.01 -19.59
C THR A 29 4.88 -5.84 -18.40
N PRO A 30 3.58 -6.20 -18.33
CA PRO A 30 3.07 -7.10 -17.32
C PRO A 30 3.70 -8.48 -17.45
N VAL A 31 4.14 -9.02 -16.33
CA VAL A 31 4.70 -10.37 -16.23
C VAL A 31 3.95 -11.18 -15.18
N THR A 32 3.96 -12.50 -15.32
CA THR A 32 3.42 -13.40 -14.32
C THR A 32 4.54 -13.91 -13.42
N ILE A 33 4.34 -13.82 -12.10
CA ILE A 33 5.20 -14.44 -11.09
C ILE A 33 4.29 -15.25 -10.16
N GLY A 34 4.47 -16.56 -10.13
CA GLY A 34 3.54 -17.44 -9.42
C GLY A 34 2.13 -17.33 -9.98
N ASP A 35 1.18 -16.98 -9.13
CA ASP A 35 -0.23 -16.78 -9.46
C ASP A 35 -0.61 -15.31 -9.71
N ARG A 36 0.37 -14.40 -9.72
CA ARG A 36 0.15 -12.95 -9.82
C ARG A 36 0.65 -12.37 -11.13
N THR A 37 -0.09 -11.41 -11.63
CA THR A 37 0.37 -10.51 -12.70
C THR A 37 0.91 -9.24 -12.05
N ILE A 38 2.11 -8.88 -12.37
CA ILE A 38 2.78 -7.69 -11.83
C ILE A 38 3.34 -6.81 -12.94
N LEU A 39 3.55 -5.53 -12.62
CA LEU A 39 4.29 -4.58 -13.43
C LEU A 39 5.49 -4.07 -12.63
N ARG A 40 6.71 -4.27 -13.13
CA ARG A 40 7.90 -3.64 -12.56
C ARG A 40 8.05 -2.24 -13.14
N LEU A 41 8.30 -1.26 -12.28
CA LEU A 41 8.62 0.07 -12.74
C LEU A 41 10.05 0.09 -13.32
N PRO A 42 10.28 0.79 -14.45
CA PRO A 42 11.64 1.10 -14.89
C PRO A 42 12.43 1.80 -13.78
N GLN A 43 13.72 1.52 -13.67
CA GLN A 43 14.59 2.06 -12.63
C GLN A 43 14.50 3.60 -12.54
N LYS A 44 14.53 4.29 -13.70
CA LYS A 44 14.40 5.76 -13.78
C LYS A 44 13.06 6.29 -13.25
N ALA A 45 11.98 5.53 -13.40
CA ALA A 45 10.68 5.91 -12.83
C ALA A 45 10.68 5.73 -11.30
N SER A 46 11.22 4.62 -10.80
CA SER A 46 11.39 4.37 -9.36
C SER A 46 12.27 5.39 -8.67
N GLU A 47 13.30 5.90 -9.33
CA GLU A 47 14.21 6.92 -8.78
C GLU A 47 13.54 8.28 -8.53
N ARG A 48 12.46 8.57 -9.23
CA ARG A 48 11.68 9.80 -9.06
C ARG A 48 10.69 9.74 -7.89
N LEU A 49 10.46 8.54 -7.33
CA LEU A 49 9.57 8.36 -6.18
C LEU A 49 10.25 8.84 -4.88
N PRO A 50 9.47 9.31 -3.89
CA PRO A 50 10.00 9.94 -2.67
C PRO A 50 10.61 8.94 -1.68
N SER A 51 10.38 7.65 -1.88
CA SER A 51 10.80 6.59 -0.96
C SER A 51 11.20 5.35 -1.74
N ARG A 52 12.13 4.56 -1.18
CA ARG A 52 12.46 3.21 -1.64
C ARG A 52 11.55 2.13 -1.03
N GLY A 53 10.69 2.53 -0.11
CA GLY A 53 9.65 1.67 0.48
C GLY A 53 8.34 1.74 -0.30
N GLN A 54 7.25 1.46 0.38
CA GLN A 54 5.92 1.60 -0.20
C GLN A 54 5.59 3.06 -0.51
N VAL A 55 4.96 3.32 -1.66
CA VAL A 55 4.51 4.65 -2.08
C VAL A 55 3.06 4.57 -2.57
N ALA A 56 2.17 5.31 -1.93
CA ALA A 56 0.80 5.46 -2.40
C ALA A 56 0.78 6.34 -3.65
N VAL A 57 0.10 5.89 -4.69
CA VAL A 57 -0.02 6.56 -5.98
C VAL A 57 -1.43 6.53 -6.53
N GLN A 58 -1.72 7.49 -7.37
CA GLN A 58 -2.84 7.47 -8.30
C GLN A 58 -2.32 7.72 -9.71
N GLY A 59 -3.10 7.40 -10.71
CA GLY A 59 -2.74 7.69 -12.09
C GLY A 59 -3.59 6.95 -13.09
N THR A 60 -3.04 6.74 -14.28
CA THR A 60 -3.69 5.98 -15.34
C THR A 60 -2.79 4.84 -15.83
N ILE A 61 -3.41 3.75 -16.24
CA ILE A 61 -2.79 2.64 -16.95
C ILE A 61 -3.62 2.40 -18.23
N ASN A 62 -3.00 2.53 -19.39
CA ASN A 62 -3.69 2.55 -20.68
C ASN A 62 -4.90 3.52 -20.71
N GLY A 63 -4.78 4.68 -20.04
CA GLY A 63 -5.84 5.68 -19.90
C GLY A 63 -6.93 5.34 -18.87
N HIS A 64 -6.86 4.18 -18.20
CA HIS A 64 -7.80 3.80 -17.15
C HIS A 64 -7.28 4.25 -15.78
N GLU A 65 -8.10 5.00 -15.03
CA GLU A 65 -7.72 5.50 -13.71
C GLU A 65 -7.56 4.38 -12.68
N PHE A 66 -6.53 4.49 -11.85
CA PHE A 66 -6.31 3.59 -10.72
C PHE A 66 -5.68 4.30 -9.53
N LYS A 67 -5.83 3.67 -8.37
CA LYS A 67 -5.17 4.07 -7.12
C LYS A 67 -4.62 2.81 -6.47
N THR A 68 -3.35 2.84 -6.07
CA THR A 68 -2.70 1.69 -5.46
C THR A 68 -1.53 2.10 -4.58
N VAL A 69 -0.87 1.12 -4.01
CA VAL A 69 0.41 1.28 -3.32
C VAL A 69 1.47 0.53 -4.12
N LEU A 70 2.50 1.25 -4.54
CA LEU A 70 3.69 0.65 -5.13
C LEU A 70 4.44 -0.10 -4.05
N GLU A 71 4.86 -1.32 -4.37
CA GLU A 71 5.63 -2.19 -3.48
C GLU A 71 7.12 -2.12 -3.82
N PRO A 72 8.02 -2.15 -2.83
CA PRO A 72 9.45 -2.27 -3.10
C PRO A 72 9.79 -3.65 -3.68
N ASP A 73 10.69 -3.69 -4.67
CA ASP A 73 11.18 -4.93 -5.28
C ASP A 73 12.36 -5.58 -4.54
N GLY A 74 12.85 -4.92 -3.48
CA GLY A 74 14.02 -5.34 -2.71
C GLY A 74 15.37 -5.09 -3.42
N ASN A 75 15.34 -4.40 -4.57
CA ASN A 75 16.52 -4.02 -5.36
C ASN A 75 16.47 -2.54 -5.79
N PHE A 76 16.02 -1.67 -4.90
CA PHE A 76 15.86 -0.23 -5.11
C PHE A 76 14.80 0.19 -6.14
N GLY A 77 14.06 -0.75 -6.70
CA GLY A 77 12.94 -0.54 -7.61
C GLY A 77 11.58 -0.72 -6.93
N HIS A 78 10.53 -0.60 -7.73
CA HIS A 78 9.14 -0.78 -7.31
C HIS A 78 8.37 -1.63 -8.30
N TRP A 79 7.25 -2.19 -7.84
CA TRP A 79 6.32 -2.93 -8.66
C TRP A 79 4.87 -2.68 -8.25
N ILE A 80 3.95 -3.01 -9.15
CA ILE A 80 2.49 -2.91 -8.96
C ILE A 80 1.91 -4.31 -9.08
N ASP A 81 1.03 -4.68 -8.14
CA ASP A 81 0.16 -5.85 -8.28
C ASP A 81 -1.00 -5.50 -9.22
N VAL A 82 -1.09 -6.19 -10.34
CA VAL A 82 -2.16 -6.00 -11.33
C VAL A 82 -3.20 -7.07 -11.09
N ASP A 83 -4.15 -6.77 -10.22
CA ASP A 83 -5.22 -7.69 -9.88
C ASP A 83 -6.18 -7.96 -11.06
N GLY A 84 -7.07 -8.93 -10.90
CA GLY A 84 -7.99 -9.33 -11.97
C GLY A 84 -8.98 -8.22 -12.38
N GLU A 85 -9.30 -7.29 -11.48
CA GLU A 85 -10.17 -6.15 -11.78
C GLU A 85 -9.44 -5.14 -12.66
N LEU A 86 -8.25 -4.72 -12.25
CA LEU A 86 -7.42 -3.79 -13.03
C LEU A 86 -7.05 -4.37 -14.40
N ARG A 87 -6.70 -5.66 -14.45
CA ARG A 87 -6.45 -6.34 -15.73
C ARG A 87 -7.62 -6.25 -16.69
N ARG A 88 -8.83 -6.52 -16.21
CA ARG A 88 -10.03 -6.51 -17.04
C ARG A 88 -10.40 -5.10 -17.48
N THR A 89 -10.40 -4.13 -16.56
CA THR A 89 -10.83 -2.75 -16.84
C THR A 89 -9.85 -2.00 -17.73
N ALA A 90 -8.55 -2.12 -17.47
CA ALA A 90 -7.51 -1.49 -18.28
C ALA A 90 -7.05 -2.35 -19.48
N ARG A 91 -7.70 -3.51 -19.73
CA ARG A 91 -7.41 -4.44 -20.83
C ARG A 91 -5.94 -4.84 -20.91
N ILE A 92 -5.38 -5.23 -19.78
CA ILE A 92 -3.97 -5.58 -19.66
C ILE A 92 -3.79 -7.07 -19.95
N ALA A 93 -2.98 -7.40 -20.95
CA ALA A 93 -2.50 -8.75 -21.21
C ALA A 93 -1.04 -8.89 -20.80
N VAL A 94 -0.66 -10.11 -20.36
CA VAL A 94 0.73 -10.43 -20.04
C VAL A 94 1.55 -10.39 -21.33
N GLY A 95 2.69 -9.70 -21.30
CA GLY A 95 3.57 -9.52 -22.45
C GLY A 95 3.31 -8.26 -23.28
N ASP A 96 2.15 -7.62 -23.15
CA ASP A 96 1.87 -6.38 -23.87
C ASP A 96 2.55 -5.19 -23.18
N ALA A 97 3.03 -4.22 -23.97
CA ALA A 97 3.48 -2.95 -23.42
C ALA A 97 2.27 -2.14 -22.94
N VAL A 98 2.30 -1.65 -21.71
CA VAL A 98 1.29 -0.76 -21.16
C VAL A 98 1.91 0.58 -20.77
N THR A 99 1.18 1.66 -21.02
CA THR A 99 1.59 3.02 -20.65
C THR A 99 1.01 3.38 -19.30
N LEU A 100 1.86 3.86 -18.39
CA LEU A 100 1.46 4.34 -17.07
C LEU A 100 1.83 5.81 -16.91
N GLU A 101 0.93 6.50 -16.24
CA GLU A 101 1.18 7.82 -15.67
C GLU A 101 0.82 7.75 -14.19
N VAL A 102 1.77 8.04 -13.29
CA VAL A 102 1.57 7.93 -11.84
C VAL A 102 1.99 9.21 -11.13
N GLU A 103 1.20 9.57 -10.14
CA GLU A 103 1.47 10.66 -9.20
C GLU A 103 1.47 10.12 -7.77
N GLN A 104 2.39 10.60 -6.96
CA GLN A 104 2.39 10.30 -5.53
C GLN A 104 1.16 10.89 -4.84
N ARG A 105 0.61 10.12 -3.88
CA ARG A 105 -0.42 10.60 -2.95
C ARG A 105 0.08 10.60 -1.52
N GLU A 106 -0.42 11.54 -0.73
CA GLU A 106 -0.23 11.57 0.73
C GLU A 106 -1.27 10.67 1.41
N ASP A 107 -2.50 10.65 0.89
CA ASP A 107 -3.59 9.79 1.37
C ASP A 107 -3.49 8.40 0.74
N TRP A 108 -3.38 7.41 1.59
CA TRP A 108 -3.31 6.01 1.19
C TRP A 108 -4.70 5.48 0.83
N PRO A 109 -4.84 4.70 -0.25
CA PRO A 109 -6.08 3.99 -0.52
C PRO A 109 -6.34 2.94 0.55
N GLU A 110 -7.60 2.54 0.73
CA GLU A 110 -7.93 1.43 1.62
C GLU A 110 -7.33 0.13 1.08
N PRO A 111 -6.72 -0.70 1.95
CA PRO A 111 -6.24 -2.01 1.53
C PRO A 111 -7.43 -2.96 1.31
N ARG A 112 -7.29 -3.86 0.36
CA ARG A 112 -8.19 -5.00 0.25
C ARG A 112 -7.91 -5.97 1.39
N VAL A 113 -8.81 -6.00 2.39
CA VAL A 113 -8.70 -6.89 3.53
C VAL A 113 -9.01 -8.33 3.09
N PRO A 114 -8.12 -9.32 3.31
CA PRO A 114 -8.39 -10.72 2.99
C PRO A 114 -9.59 -11.25 3.77
N ASN A 115 -10.34 -12.17 3.17
CA ASN A 115 -11.60 -12.69 3.73
C ASN A 115 -11.43 -13.28 5.15
N ASP A 116 -10.35 -14.03 5.39
CA ASP A 116 -10.04 -14.63 6.68
C ASP A 116 -9.74 -13.59 7.78
N LEU A 117 -8.96 -12.57 7.46
CA LEU A 117 -8.73 -11.45 8.38
C LEU A 117 -10.02 -10.64 8.59
N GLY A 118 -10.78 -10.39 7.52
CA GLY A 118 -12.08 -9.71 7.59
C GLY A 118 -13.07 -10.46 8.48
N ALA A 119 -13.16 -11.78 8.37
CA ALA A 119 -14.00 -12.62 9.21
C ALA A 119 -13.57 -12.56 10.68
N ALA A 120 -12.27 -12.59 10.97
CA ALA A 120 -11.75 -12.47 12.33
C ALA A 120 -12.04 -11.10 12.94
N LEU A 121 -11.91 -10.02 12.17
CA LEU A 121 -12.26 -8.66 12.61
C LEU A 121 -13.78 -8.54 12.86
N ALA A 122 -14.61 -9.11 12.00
CA ALA A 122 -16.06 -9.10 12.15
C ALA A 122 -16.53 -9.88 13.41
N ALA A 123 -15.84 -10.96 13.74
CA ALA A 123 -16.11 -11.76 14.94
C ALA A 123 -15.52 -11.15 16.23
N ALA A 124 -14.65 -10.16 16.12
CA ALA A 124 -14.02 -9.49 17.27
C ALA A 124 -15.02 -8.58 17.99
N PRO A 125 -14.78 -8.27 19.30
CA PRO A 125 -15.55 -7.29 20.05
C PRO A 125 -15.64 -5.94 19.32
N PRO A 126 -16.74 -5.15 19.55
CA PRO A 126 -16.93 -3.86 18.87
C PRO A 126 -15.74 -2.92 19.02
N GLU A 127 -15.12 -2.87 20.18
CA GLU A 127 -13.97 -2.00 20.49
C GLU A 127 -12.76 -2.28 19.59
N ILE A 128 -12.59 -3.53 19.15
CA ILE A 128 -11.50 -3.92 18.24
C ILE A 128 -11.82 -3.50 16.81
N ARG A 129 -13.09 -3.61 16.41
CA ARG A 129 -13.56 -3.11 15.10
C ARG A 129 -13.40 -1.61 15.01
N ASP A 130 -13.86 -0.88 16.04
CA ASP A 130 -13.73 0.58 16.11
C ASP A 130 -12.25 1.01 16.07
N LEU A 131 -11.37 0.26 16.73
CA LEU A 131 -9.94 0.53 16.67
C LEU A 131 -9.37 0.26 15.27
N TRP A 132 -9.77 -0.83 14.62
CA TRP A 132 -9.38 -1.12 13.23
C TRP A 132 -9.84 -0.02 12.27
N ASP A 133 -11.07 0.44 12.40
CA ASP A 133 -11.63 1.49 11.57
C ASP A 133 -11.00 2.87 11.88
N GLY A 134 -10.55 3.07 13.11
CA GLY A 134 -9.89 4.30 13.56
C GLY A 134 -8.40 4.40 13.24
N ILE A 135 -7.71 3.32 12.83
CA ILE A 135 -6.32 3.41 12.39
C ILE A 135 -6.24 3.89 10.93
N THR A 136 -5.10 4.49 10.55
CA THR A 136 -4.94 5.03 9.19
C THR A 136 -4.94 3.94 8.12
N PRO A 137 -5.36 4.23 6.87
CA PRO A 137 -5.24 3.28 5.77
C PRO A 137 -3.83 2.70 5.63
N MET A 138 -2.78 3.51 5.79
CA MET A 138 -1.40 3.04 5.79
C MET A 138 -1.13 1.97 6.86
N ALA A 139 -1.67 2.15 8.08
CA ALA A 139 -1.53 1.16 9.14
C ALA A 139 -2.31 -0.14 8.83
N ARG A 140 -3.50 -0.04 8.21
CA ARG A 140 -4.25 -1.20 7.71
C ARG A 140 -3.48 -1.94 6.61
N TRP A 141 -2.84 -1.23 5.69
CA TRP A 141 -1.95 -1.83 4.69
C TRP A 141 -0.80 -2.63 5.31
N GLU A 142 -0.16 -2.13 6.36
CA GLU A 142 0.90 -2.84 7.06
C GLU A 142 0.40 -4.15 7.69
N TRP A 143 -0.79 -4.14 8.30
CA TRP A 143 -1.40 -5.35 8.86
C TRP A 143 -1.75 -6.37 7.78
N VAL A 144 -2.44 -5.96 6.72
CA VAL A 144 -2.80 -6.82 5.60
C VAL A 144 -1.56 -7.44 4.97
N ARG A 145 -0.53 -6.62 4.74
CA ARG A 145 0.72 -7.07 4.19
C ARG A 145 1.43 -8.09 5.07
N TRP A 146 1.46 -7.85 6.38
CA TRP A 146 2.06 -8.78 7.33
C TRP A 146 1.33 -10.12 7.39
N VAL A 147 0.00 -10.13 7.37
CA VAL A 147 -0.81 -11.36 7.31
C VAL A 147 -0.52 -12.11 6.00
N ASN A 148 -0.43 -11.41 4.88
CA ASN A 148 -0.20 -11.99 3.56
C ASN A 148 1.24 -12.49 3.32
N ALA A 149 2.20 -12.09 4.15
CA ALA A 149 3.62 -12.42 3.97
C ALA A 149 3.97 -13.86 4.40
N THR A 150 3.08 -14.81 4.19
CA THR A 150 3.30 -16.24 4.42
C THR A 150 2.41 -17.08 3.52
N GLY A 151 2.97 -18.15 2.97
CA GLY A 151 2.22 -19.20 2.25
C GLY A 151 1.80 -20.36 3.16
N ASN A 152 2.25 -20.38 4.44
CA ASN A 152 1.90 -21.43 5.39
C ASN A 152 0.59 -21.05 6.11
N ALA A 153 -0.41 -21.93 6.05
CA ALA A 153 -1.75 -21.69 6.61
C ALA A 153 -1.72 -21.50 8.14
N ASP A 154 -0.96 -22.30 8.87
CA ASP A 154 -0.89 -22.19 10.34
C ASP A 154 -0.24 -20.88 10.76
N THR A 155 0.84 -20.49 10.08
CA THR A 155 1.48 -19.19 10.31
C THR A 155 0.53 -18.04 10.00
N ARG A 156 -0.28 -18.15 8.94
CA ARG A 156 -1.27 -17.17 8.56
C ARG A 156 -2.35 -17.02 9.63
N ASN A 157 -2.93 -18.14 10.09
CA ASN A 157 -3.93 -18.15 11.16
C ASN A 157 -3.37 -17.50 12.43
N ARG A 158 -2.15 -17.89 12.83
CA ARG A 158 -1.49 -17.29 13.97
C ARG A 158 -1.25 -15.79 13.81
N ARG A 159 -0.93 -15.30 12.62
CA ARG A 159 -0.78 -13.86 12.37
C ARG A 159 -2.11 -13.12 12.48
N ILE A 160 -3.22 -13.71 12.06
CA ILE A 160 -4.56 -13.15 12.26
C ILE A 160 -4.89 -13.05 13.74
N GLU A 161 -4.70 -14.13 14.51
CA GLU A 161 -4.89 -14.13 15.97
C GLU A 161 -4.04 -13.05 16.65
N VAL A 162 -2.76 -12.94 16.28
CA VAL A 162 -1.85 -11.92 16.81
C VAL A 162 -2.30 -10.52 16.41
N THR A 163 -2.88 -10.32 15.21
CA THR A 163 -3.46 -9.03 14.80
C THR A 163 -4.55 -8.62 15.77
N ILE A 164 -5.54 -9.48 16.01
CA ILE A 164 -6.63 -9.22 16.96
C ILE A 164 -6.08 -8.93 18.36
N SER A 165 -5.20 -9.78 18.88
CA SER A 165 -4.59 -9.61 20.22
C SER A 165 -3.82 -8.28 20.35
N LYS A 166 -3.10 -7.87 19.32
CA LYS A 166 -2.36 -6.61 19.34
C LYS A 166 -3.27 -5.39 19.25
N LEU A 167 -4.32 -5.45 18.44
CA LEU A 167 -5.35 -4.43 18.41
C LEU A 167 -6.02 -4.31 19.80
N THR A 168 -6.34 -5.42 20.46
CA THR A 168 -6.85 -5.42 21.84
C THR A 168 -5.90 -4.68 22.80
N SER A 169 -4.60 -4.78 22.58
CA SER A 169 -3.58 -4.07 23.37
C SER A 169 -3.35 -2.62 22.92
N GLY A 170 -4.20 -2.06 22.04
CA GLY A 170 -4.09 -0.70 21.51
C GLY A 170 -2.96 -0.49 20.50
N LYS A 171 -2.33 -1.56 20.00
CA LYS A 171 -1.27 -1.44 18.99
C LYS A 171 -1.87 -1.15 17.61
N ARG A 172 -1.39 -0.10 16.98
CA ARG A 172 -1.89 0.35 15.67
C ARG A 172 -1.14 -0.25 14.48
N ARG A 173 0.02 -0.88 14.71
CA ARG A 173 0.87 -1.46 13.66
C ARG A 173 1.43 -2.80 14.13
N PRO A 174 1.74 -3.74 13.22
CA PRO A 174 2.46 -4.95 13.56
C PRO A 174 3.84 -4.58 14.12
N CYS A 175 4.34 -5.35 15.10
CA CYS A 175 5.69 -5.14 15.65
C CYS A 175 6.70 -5.83 14.75
N CYS A 176 7.87 -5.24 14.59
CA CYS A 176 9.02 -5.79 13.87
C CYS A 176 8.95 -5.58 12.37
N PHE A 177 9.83 -4.71 11.90
CA PHE A 177 9.68 -4.36 10.53
C PHE A 177 10.95 -4.26 9.73
N ASN A 178 11.22 -5.31 9.04
CA ASN A 178 11.76 -5.17 7.71
C ASN A 178 10.57 -5.30 6.73
N LEU A 179 10.02 -4.19 6.26
CA LEU A 179 8.91 -4.16 5.30
C LEU A 179 9.25 -4.92 4.01
N ALA A 180 10.52 -4.93 3.61
CA ALA A 180 10.98 -5.69 2.46
C ALA A 180 10.81 -7.20 2.63
N SER A 181 10.91 -7.73 3.86
CA SER A 181 10.70 -9.16 4.12
C SER A 181 9.23 -9.57 4.25
N CYS A 182 8.31 -8.60 4.26
CA CYS A 182 6.87 -8.84 4.30
C CYS A 182 6.22 -8.84 2.92
N THR A 183 6.92 -9.23 1.89
CA THR A 183 6.37 -9.41 0.55
C THR A 183 5.69 -10.77 0.44
N VAL A 184 4.68 -10.86 -0.41
CA VAL A 184 3.94 -12.11 -0.64
C VAL A 184 4.91 -13.21 -1.10
N PRO A 185 4.91 -14.41 -0.47
CA PRO A 185 5.93 -15.44 -0.72
C PRO A 185 6.02 -15.93 -2.16
N ASN A 186 4.92 -15.88 -2.90
CA ASN A 186 4.85 -16.38 -4.28
C ASN A 186 5.54 -15.43 -5.29
N VAL A 187 5.78 -14.19 -4.92
CA VAL A 187 6.41 -13.20 -5.81
C VAL A 187 7.78 -12.73 -5.31
N SER A 188 8.19 -13.11 -4.09
CA SER A 188 9.49 -12.70 -3.55
C SER A 188 10.21 -13.82 -2.81
N ARG A 189 11.54 -13.76 -2.84
CA ARG A 189 12.43 -14.62 -2.06
C ARG A 189 13.42 -13.73 -1.30
N SER A 190 13.55 -13.94 0.00
CA SER A 190 14.47 -13.15 0.86
C SER A 190 14.28 -11.63 0.72
N GLY A 191 13.02 -11.18 0.55
CA GLY A 191 12.68 -9.77 0.40
C GLY A 191 12.94 -9.16 -0.97
N LYS A 192 13.37 -9.96 -1.96
CA LYS A 192 13.57 -9.53 -3.34
C LYS A 192 12.52 -10.15 -4.24
N LEU A 193 12.00 -9.35 -5.16
CA LEU A 193 11.07 -9.82 -6.19
C LEU A 193 11.77 -10.88 -7.05
N ILE A 194 11.07 -11.99 -7.31
CA ILE A 194 11.58 -13.08 -8.15
C ILE A 194 11.54 -12.63 -9.61
N ASP A 195 12.51 -13.08 -10.42
CA ASP A 195 12.44 -12.87 -11.85
C ASP A 195 11.38 -13.79 -12.47
N PRO A 196 10.63 -13.30 -13.47
CA PRO A 196 9.70 -14.15 -14.21
C PRO A 196 10.48 -15.29 -14.88
N ALA A 197 9.86 -16.46 -14.91
CA ALA A 197 10.42 -17.64 -15.58
C ALA A 197 10.43 -17.45 -17.09
#